data_6920e53c40224411f24e29064c817152
#
_entry.id   6920e53c40224411f24e29064c817152
#
_cell.length_a   1.000
_cell.length_b   1.000
_cell.length_c   1.000
_cell.angle_alpha   90.00
_cell.angle_beta   90.00
_cell.angle_gamma   90.00
#
_symmetry.space_group_name_H-M   'P 1'
#
loop_
_entity.id
_entity.type
_entity.pdbx_description
1 polymer ?
#
loop_
_entity_poly.entity_id
_entity_poly.type
_entity_poly.pdbx_seq_one_letter_code
_entity_poly.pdbx_strand_id
1 'polypeptide(L)'
;VTGALWVAKNAGFANILTLDVGGTSTDVALIQGLEPRRQRTTEVGHLSVRASALDVKTVGAGGGSIAHVPQLTGALRVGPESAGAVPGPVAYN
;
A
#
# COMPACT_ATOMS: atom_id res chain seq x y z
N VAL A 1 -8.09 6.41 1.35
CA VAL A 1 -8.99 6.23 0.19
C VAL A 1 -10.09 7.28 0.18
N THR A 2 -10.89 7.45 1.27
CA THR A 2 -12.02 8.40 1.29
C THR A 2 -11.58 9.86 1.11
N GLY A 3 -10.49 10.28 1.77
CA GLY A 3 -9.92 11.63 1.58
C GLY A 3 -9.44 11.86 0.14
N ALA A 4 -8.78 10.87 -0.45
CA ALA A 4 -8.34 10.96 -1.84
C ALA A 4 -9.53 11.06 -2.82
N LEU A 5 -10.62 10.35 -2.55
CA LEU A 5 -11.86 10.48 -3.32
C LEU A 5 -12.41 11.91 -3.27
N TRP A 6 -12.44 12.52 -2.08
CA TRP A 6 -12.90 13.90 -1.92
C TRP A 6 -12.02 14.90 -2.72
N VAL A 7 -10.70 14.73 -2.63
CA VAL A 7 -9.75 15.58 -3.39
C VAL A 7 -9.94 15.40 -4.90
N ALA A 8 -10.03 14.16 -5.38
CA ALA A 8 -10.23 13.85 -6.78
C ALA A 8 -11.51 14.47 -7.33
N LYS A 9 -12.61 14.34 -6.59
CA LYS A 9 -13.90 14.91 -6.96
C LYS A 9 -13.85 16.42 -7.10
N ASN A 10 -13.17 17.12 -6.18
CA ASN A 10 -13.01 18.57 -6.25
C ASN A 10 -12.04 19.02 -7.36
N ALA A 11 -11.07 18.19 -7.70
CA ALA A 11 -10.12 18.42 -8.78
C ALA A 11 -10.62 18.01 -10.17
N GLY A 12 -11.82 17.42 -10.27
CA GLY A 12 -12.42 17.00 -11.55
C GLY A 12 -11.91 15.67 -12.10
N PHE A 13 -11.27 14.82 -11.28
CA PHE A 13 -10.80 13.50 -11.68
C PHE A 13 -11.78 12.41 -11.25
N ALA A 14 -12.34 11.69 -12.23
CA ALA A 14 -13.26 10.58 -11.94
C ALA A 14 -12.53 9.25 -11.65
N ASN A 15 -11.32 9.09 -12.19
CA ASN A 15 -10.53 7.87 -12.04
C ASN A 15 -9.18 8.22 -11.43
N ILE A 16 -8.85 7.61 -10.29
CA ILE A 16 -7.58 7.80 -9.61
C ILE A 16 -7.05 6.49 -9.04
N LEU A 17 -5.75 6.42 -8.91
CA LEU A 17 -5.05 5.42 -8.12
C LEU A 17 -4.50 6.11 -6.88
N THR A 18 -4.86 5.61 -5.70
CA THR A 18 -4.25 6.09 -4.46
C THR A 18 -2.99 5.30 -4.16
N LEU A 19 -1.98 5.98 -3.66
CA LEU A 19 -0.72 5.39 -3.23
C LEU A 19 -0.37 5.98 -1.87
N ASP A 20 -0.38 5.15 -0.85
CA ASP A 20 -0.01 5.52 0.52
C ASP A 20 1.24 4.74 0.92
N VAL A 21 2.38 5.43 0.90
CA VAL A 21 3.69 4.83 1.17
C VAL A 21 4.07 5.08 2.62
N GLY A 22 3.94 4.03 3.44
CA GLY A 22 4.43 4.03 4.82
C GLY A 22 5.90 3.63 4.92
N GLY A 23 6.40 3.49 6.15
CA GLY A 23 7.78 3.00 6.40
C GLY A 23 8.00 1.55 5.98
N THR A 24 6.99 0.70 6.16
CA THR A 24 7.08 -0.77 5.98
C THR A 24 6.33 -1.27 4.75
N SER A 25 5.22 -0.64 4.42
CA SER A 25 4.32 -1.08 3.35
C SER A 25 3.76 0.08 2.56
N THR A 26 3.20 -0.24 1.41
CA THR A 26 2.51 0.70 0.54
C THR A 26 1.10 0.19 0.29
N ASP A 27 0.11 1.01 0.56
CA ASP A 27 -1.29 0.73 0.30
C ASP A 27 -1.75 1.38 -1.01
N VAL A 28 -2.39 0.57 -1.84
CA VAL A 28 -2.87 0.97 -3.16
C VAL A 28 -4.36 0.72 -3.26
N ALA A 29 -5.13 1.71 -3.71
CA ALA A 29 -6.55 1.52 -4.00
C ALA A 29 -6.94 2.20 -5.32
N LEU A 30 -7.82 1.53 -6.07
CA LEU A 30 -8.35 2.02 -7.32
C LEU A 30 -9.74 2.64 -7.10
N ILE A 31 -9.92 3.85 -7.60
CA ILE A 31 -11.20 4.55 -7.67
C ILE A 31 -11.54 4.78 -9.13
N GLN A 32 -12.69 4.29 -9.57
CA GLN A 32 -13.18 4.44 -10.93
C GLN A 32 -14.59 5.04 -10.93
N GLY A 33 -14.80 6.06 -11.75
CA GLY A 33 -16.09 6.75 -11.82
C GLY A 33 -16.48 7.41 -10.49
N LEU A 34 -15.53 7.88 -9.69
CA LEU A 34 -15.75 8.43 -8.33
C LEU A 34 -16.26 7.39 -7.32
N GLU A 35 -16.16 6.10 -7.65
CA GLU A 35 -16.55 5.01 -6.77
C GLU A 35 -15.31 4.18 -6.36
N PRO A 36 -15.00 4.09 -5.07
CA PRO A 36 -13.94 3.21 -4.61
C PRO A 36 -14.38 1.75 -4.75
N ARG A 37 -13.48 0.93 -5.27
CA ARG A 37 -13.74 -0.50 -5.39
C ARG A 37 -13.95 -1.12 -4.02
N ARG A 38 -14.97 -1.98 -3.91
CA ARG A 38 -15.29 -2.68 -2.67
C ARG A 38 -15.12 -4.18 -2.82
N GLN A 39 -14.66 -4.80 -1.76
CA GLN A 39 -14.64 -6.26 -1.63
C GLN A 39 -15.79 -6.70 -0.74
N ARG A 40 -16.42 -7.83 -1.08
CA ARG A 40 -17.45 -8.45 -0.23
C ARG A 40 -16.87 -9.34 0.86
N THR A 41 -15.61 -9.72 0.71
CA THR A 41 -14.91 -10.64 1.60
C THR A 41 -13.52 -10.10 1.83
N THR A 42 -13.12 -9.98 3.09
CA THR A 42 -11.77 -9.56 3.49
C THR A 42 -11.09 -10.75 4.15
N GLU A 43 -9.88 -11.07 3.73
CA GLU A 43 -9.06 -12.09 4.39
C GLU A 43 -8.22 -11.45 5.49
N VAL A 44 -8.32 -12.00 6.70
CA VAL A 44 -7.50 -11.61 7.85
C VAL A 44 -6.77 -12.85 8.35
N GLY A 45 -5.50 -12.98 8.00
CA GLY A 45 -4.75 -14.22 8.19
C GLY A 45 -5.36 -15.37 7.39
N HIS A 46 -5.89 -16.40 8.07
CA HIS A 46 -6.60 -17.54 7.43
C HIS A 46 -8.12 -17.45 7.58
N LEU A 47 -8.62 -16.32 8.06
CA LEU A 47 -10.05 -16.12 8.25
C LEU A 47 -10.63 -15.27 7.13
N SER A 48 -11.70 -15.77 6.53
CA SER A 48 -12.48 -15.05 5.53
C SER A 48 -13.67 -14.37 6.20
N VAL A 49 -13.63 -13.05 6.28
CA VAL A 49 -14.67 -12.24 6.89
C VAL A 49 -15.55 -11.64 5.81
N ARG A 50 -16.84 -11.95 5.84
CA ARG A 50 -17.84 -11.34 4.94
C ARG A 50 -18.25 -9.97 5.46
N ALA A 51 -17.49 -8.96 5.11
CA ALA A 51 -17.81 -7.57 5.38
C ALA A 51 -17.51 -6.73 4.14
N SER A 52 -18.40 -5.79 3.83
CA SER A 52 -18.12 -4.85 2.75
C SER A 52 -17.00 -3.92 3.18
N ALA A 53 -15.82 -4.10 2.61
CA ALA A 53 -14.64 -3.27 2.84
C ALA A 53 -14.16 -2.63 1.54
N LEU A 54 -13.35 -1.58 1.65
CA LEU A 54 -12.66 -1.01 0.50
C LEU A 54 -11.60 -2.00 0.00
N ASP A 55 -11.49 -2.14 -1.33
CA ASP A 55 -10.46 -2.97 -1.94
C ASP A 55 -9.12 -2.24 -1.92
N VAL A 56 -8.39 -2.40 -0.84
CA VAL A 56 -7.02 -1.89 -0.68
C VAL A 56 -6.05 -3.05 -0.83
N LYS A 57 -5.05 -2.87 -1.68
CA LYS A 57 -3.96 -3.82 -1.86
C LYS A 57 -2.72 -3.30 -1.17
N THR A 58 -2.18 -4.09 -0.26
CA THR A 58 -0.95 -3.77 0.45
C THR A 58 0.22 -4.47 -0.20
N VAL A 59 1.24 -3.70 -0.51
CA VAL A 59 2.54 -4.19 -1.00
C VAL A 59 3.53 -4.09 0.15
N GLY A 60 4.25 -5.18 0.45
CA GLY A 60 5.25 -5.23 1.51
C GLY A 60 6.57 -4.51 1.15
N ALA A 61 6.44 -3.31 0.61
CA ALA A 61 7.56 -2.42 0.31
C ALA A 61 7.15 -0.99 0.67
N GLY A 62 7.94 -0.32 1.47
CA GLY A 62 7.73 1.05 1.92
C GLY A 62 9.04 1.83 1.97
N GLY A 63 8.98 3.06 2.47
CA GLY A 63 10.14 3.96 2.52
C GLY A 63 11.31 3.45 3.37
N GLY A 64 11.03 2.60 4.38
CA GLY A 64 12.04 1.98 5.23
C GLY A 64 12.48 0.59 4.78
N SER A 65 11.96 0.06 3.67
CA SER A 65 12.31 -1.29 3.19
C SER A 65 13.80 -1.40 2.87
N ILE A 66 14.40 -2.51 3.33
CA ILE A 66 15.83 -2.77 3.15
C ILE A 66 16.04 -3.51 1.84
N ALA A 67 16.86 -2.91 0.98
CA ALA A 67 17.32 -3.55 -0.25
C ALA A 67 18.59 -4.36 0.04
N HIS A 68 18.62 -5.61 -0.42
CA HIS A 68 19.76 -6.51 -0.22
C HIS A 68 19.93 -7.50 -1.37
N VAL A 69 21.12 -8.06 -1.48
CA VAL A 69 21.44 -9.10 -2.47
C VAL A 69 21.80 -10.38 -1.70
N PRO A 70 20.89 -11.37 -1.59
CA PRO A 70 21.20 -12.64 -0.94
C PRO A 70 22.34 -13.36 -1.70
N GLN A 71 23.34 -13.86 -0.97
CA GLN A 71 24.48 -14.55 -1.56
C GLN A 71 24.09 -15.75 -2.42
N LEU A 72 23.02 -16.46 -2.04
CA LEU A 72 22.57 -17.67 -2.71
C LEU A 72 21.94 -17.40 -4.09
N THR A 73 21.25 -16.30 -4.25
CA THR A 73 20.49 -16.00 -5.49
C THR A 73 21.14 -14.91 -6.35
N GLY A 74 21.97 -14.06 -5.77
CA GLY A 74 22.59 -12.93 -6.45
C GLY A 74 21.60 -11.87 -6.98
N ALA A 75 20.29 -12.03 -6.72
CA ALA A 75 19.25 -11.13 -7.21
C ALA A 75 18.96 -10.05 -6.18
N LEU A 76 18.81 -8.80 -6.62
CA LEU A 76 18.37 -7.70 -5.77
C LEU A 76 16.96 -7.98 -5.24
N ARG A 77 16.80 -7.87 -3.93
CA ARG A 77 15.50 -7.95 -3.24
C ARG A 77 15.27 -6.68 -2.42
N VAL A 78 13.99 -6.31 -2.28
CA VAL A 78 13.54 -5.22 -1.42
C VAL A 78 12.56 -5.81 -0.40
N GLY A 79 12.87 -5.67 0.89
CA GLY A 79 12.11 -6.35 1.94
C GLY A 79 12.37 -7.86 1.99
N PRO A 80 11.67 -8.60 2.88
CA PRO A 80 10.61 -8.13 3.80
C PRO A 80 11.14 -7.28 4.98
N GLU A 81 12.45 -7.24 5.20
CA GLU A 81 13.03 -6.42 6.26
C GLU A 81 12.83 -4.94 6.00
N SER A 82 12.54 -4.20 7.06
CA SER A 82 12.29 -2.77 7.01
C SER A 82 12.85 -2.07 8.24
N ALA A 83 13.41 -0.89 8.04
CA ALA A 83 13.74 0.04 9.13
C ALA A 83 12.50 0.74 9.68
N GLY A 84 11.34 0.51 9.10
CA GLY A 84 10.07 1.12 9.53
C GLY A 84 10.04 2.62 9.37
N ALA A 85 9.28 3.27 10.25
CA ALA A 85 9.28 4.73 10.37
C ALA A 85 10.36 5.23 11.33
N VAL A 86 10.81 4.38 12.28
CA VAL A 86 11.87 4.66 13.26
C VAL A 86 12.78 3.42 13.34
N PRO A 87 14.06 3.50 13.02
CA PRO A 87 14.83 4.70 12.62
C PRO A 87 14.45 5.31 11.26
N GLY A 88 13.73 4.57 10.41
CA GLY A 88 13.32 5.03 9.10
C GLY A 88 14.42 4.92 8.02
N PRO A 89 14.15 5.47 6.83
CA PRO A 89 15.10 5.46 5.73
C PRO A 89 16.33 6.33 6.03
N VAL A 90 17.48 5.99 5.43
CA VAL A 90 18.74 6.73 5.58
C VAL A 90 18.60 8.23 5.27
N ALA A 91 17.61 8.57 4.42
CA ALA A 91 17.33 9.97 4.09
C ALA A 91 16.85 10.84 5.29
N TYR A 92 16.53 10.22 6.42
CA TYR A 92 16.09 10.94 7.64
C TYR A 92 17.25 11.33 8.56
N ASN A 93 18.47 10.85 8.31
CA ASN A 93 19.68 11.12 9.08
C ASN A 93 20.71 11.93 8.29
#